data_d3d243edeb0d83575ba3e3650f75a51a
#
_entry.id   d3d243edeb0d83575ba3e3650f75a51a
#
_cell.length_a   1.000
_cell.length_b   1.000
_cell.length_c   1.000
_cell.angle_alpha   90.00
_cell.angle_beta   90.00
_cell.angle_gamma   90.00
#
_symmetry.space_group_name_H-M   'P 1'
#
loop_
_entity.id
_entity.type
_entity.pdbx_description
1 polymer ?
#
loop_
_entity_poly.entity_id
_entity_poly.type
_entity_poly.pdbx_seq_one_letter_code
_entity_poly.pdbx_strand_id
1 'polypeptide(L)'
;MDRLVTRDRRIGAVNSRPQPPFDPRVGALLAEIAAQDGAPLRRDGRPLDLRAADLSRARLAPLAGDAAWWDAERQGLNLAGAEIAGSDLEQADLTGATLKRARLTGAMARSADFSAALIEEADFGKADLSGARFTGVTGGQADFTEAMLEDASFRDAALRFARLPRSLLDGADFSGADLWGADFTGADADYTRFRGARLDEVNLCDTNLTHADFEGASLTKARLAGSRLRSAKLSGAKLDGADLSGADLSAATLVRLDLSSCSLRHARFAGAWLNGTRFRAAQIGEAVGEEVDGEYEAAKASYLALEQNFESIGSRDEAGWAYRRRRRMGRLHAGVQFHEAWRDRDRGGVLRHGYRWLADRFVEWLCDYGESLSRLFRAFAVLIVVFAGLFGLTGGLIPEGSGAPTYNALDLLSYSALNMMTANPPEIGIKPVGRVTNLLVGVQGGTGIVLMGLFGFVLGNRLRR
;
A
#
# COMPACT_ATOMS: atom_id res chain seq x y z
N MET A 1 25.05 30.17 -45.24
CA MET A 1 25.90 30.78 -44.21
C MET A 1 25.51 30.09 -42.89
N ASP A 2 25.99 28.90 -42.73
CA ASP A 2 27.21 28.41 -42.09
C ASP A 2 27.27 28.72 -40.60
N ARG A 3 26.96 27.73 -39.79
CA ARG A 3 27.87 27.09 -38.85
C ARG A 3 27.17 25.91 -38.13
N LEU A 4 27.28 24.76 -38.74
CA LEU A 4 27.21 23.48 -38.06
C LEU A 4 28.46 23.34 -37.19
N VAL A 5 28.29 23.39 -35.87
CA VAL A 5 29.34 23.03 -34.90
C VAL A 5 29.15 21.53 -34.60
N THR A 6 29.96 20.73 -35.24
CA THR A 6 30.23 19.34 -34.91
C THR A 6 30.73 19.24 -33.47
N ARG A 7 29.92 18.68 -32.57
CA ARG A 7 30.34 18.32 -31.20
C ARG A 7 31.03 16.96 -31.27
N ASP A 8 32.34 17.03 -31.34
CA ASP A 8 33.27 15.89 -31.24
C ASP A 8 33.02 15.18 -29.92
N ARG A 9 32.48 13.95 -29.98
CA ARG A 9 32.43 13.05 -28.84
C ARG A 9 33.83 12.53 -28.58
N ARG A 10 34.57 13.23 -27.75
CA ARG A 10 35.71 12.60 -27.06
C ARG A 10 35.14 11.56 -26.11
N ILE A 11 35.19 10.31 -26.53
CA ILE A 11 35.12 9.14 -25.68
C ILE A 11 36.30 9.34 -24.71
N GLY A 12 35.98 9.77 -23.49
CA GLY A 12 36.95 9.90 -22.43
C GLY A 12 37.62 8.54 -22.25
N ALA A 13 38.94 8.51 -22.41
CA ALA A 13 39.74 7.38 -22.06
C ALA A 13 39.31 6.91 -20.65
N VAL A 14 38.85 5.68 -20.54
CA VAL A 14 38.71 4.98 -19.28
C VAL A 14 40.05 5.11 -18.60
N ASN A 15 40.14 5.92 -17.55
CA ASN A 15 41.31 6.01 -16.69
C ASN A 15 41.51 4.60 -16.11
N SER A 16 42.29 3.81 -16.82
CA SER A 16 42.89 2.60 -16.26
C SER A 16 43.86 3.07 -15.17
N ARG A 17 43.32 3.25 -13.96
CA ARG A 17 44.19 3.35 -12.79
C ARG A 17 45.12 2.13 -12.86
N PRO A 18 46.45 2.27 -12.67
CA PRO A 18 47.34 1.12 -12.61
C PRO A 18 46.75 0.20 -11.55
N GLN A 19 46.46 -1.03 -11.95
CA GLN A 19 45.92 -2.05 -11.07
C GLN A 19 46.93 -2.20 -9.92
N PRO A 20 46.51 -2.20 -8.64
CA PRO A 20 47.45 -2.43 -7.56
C PRO A 20 48.13 -3.78 -7.78
N PRO A 21 49.39 -3.90 -7.48
CA PRO A 21 50.08 -5.17 -7.61
C PRO A 21 49.36 -6.21 -6.71
N PHE A 22 49.35 -7.44 -7.17
CA PHE A 22 48.81 -8.60 -6.45
C PHE A 22 49.29 -8.55 -4.98
N ASP A 23 48.35 -8.60 -4.02
CA ASP A 23 48.68 -8.51 -2.61
C ASP A 23 49.54 -9.74 -2.22
N PRO A 24 50.81 -9.55 -1.81
CA PRO A 24 51.71 -10.66 -1.47
C PRO A 24 51.15 -11.51 -0.32
N ARG A 25 50.27 -10.96 0.53
CA ARG A 25 49.61 -11.71 1.61
C ARG A 25 48.62 -12.74 1.08
N VAL A 26 47.86 -12.39 0.02
CA VAL A 26 46.99 -13.35 -0.68
C VAL A 26 47.82 -14.40 -1.41
N GLY A 27 48.94 -14.01 -2.04
CA GLY A 27 49.86 -14.93 -2.68
C GLY A 27 50.49 -15.90 -1.71
N ALA A 28 50.95 -15.45 -0.53
CA ALA A 28 51.50 -16.31 0.52
C ALA A 28 50.42 -17.27 1.07
N LEU A 29 49.20 -16.79 1.32
CA LEU A 29 48.08 -17.59 1.79
C LEU A 29 47.70 -18.65 0.75
N LEU A 30 47.58 -18.27 -0.52
CA LEU A 30 47.24 -19.18 -1.61
C LEU A 30 48.37 -20.16 -1.90
N ALA A 31 49.64 -19.76 -1.77
CA ALA A 31 50.78 -20.66 -1.87
C ALA A 31 50.83 -21.66 -0.71
N GLU A 32 50.50 -21.25 0.51
CA GLU A 32 50.35 -22.14 1.67
C GLU A 32 49.22 -23.15 1.47
N ILE A 33 48.14 -22.71 0.83
CA ILE A 33 46.99 -23.53 0.48
C ILE A 33 47.34 -24.49 -0.67
N ALA A 34 48.02 -24.03 -1.71
CA ALA A 34 48.43 -24.85 -2.87
C ALA A 34 49.50 -25.92 -2.48
N ALA A 35 50.29 -25.69 -1.45
CA ALA A 35 51.24 -26.67 -0.94
C ALA A 35 50.58 -27.88 -0.23
N GLN A 36 49.28 -27.87 -0.08
CA GLN A 36 48.48 -28.93 0.57
C GLN A 36 47.80 -29.84 -0.46
N ASP A 37 48.56 -30.57 -1.24
CA ASP A 37 48.17 -31.69 -2.12
C ASP A 37 46.72 -31.63 -2.66
N GLY A 38 46.45 -30.95 -3.76
CA GLY A 38 45.37 -31.14 -4.72
C GLY A 38 43.94 -31.47 -4.23
N ALA A 39 43.69 -31.45 -2.94
CA ALA A 39 42.38 -31.66 -2.36
C ALA A 39 41.63 -30.34 -2.29
N PRO A 40 40.31 -30.34 -2.54
CA PRO A 40 39.52 -29.10 -2.50
C PRO A 40 39.66 -28.49 -1.11
N LEU A 41 40.31 -27.32 -1.02
CA LEU A 41 40.31 -26.36 0.10
C LEU A 41 40.13 -26.97 1.51
N ARG A 42 40.83 -28.01 1.85
CA ARG A 42 40.70 -28.66 3.14
C ARG A 42 42.07 -28.84 3.78
N ARG A 43 42.29 -28.20 4.92
CA ARG A 43 43.36 -28.57 5.86
C ARG A 43 42.80 -29.67 6.72
N ASP A 44 43.41 -30.86 6.73
CA ASP A 44 43.01 -32.02 7.55
C ASP A 44 41.52 -32.42 7.41
N GLY A 45 40.94 -32.36 6.19
CA GLY A 45 39.53 -32.67 5.94
C GLY A 45 38.58 -31.57 6.38
N ARG A 46 39.04 -30.41 6.83
CA ARG A 46 38.21 -29.22 7.18
C ARG A 46 38.12 -28.25 6.01
N PRO A 47 37.02 -27.48 5.91
CA PRO A 47 36.88 -26.40 4.93
C PRO A 47 38.05 -25.39 5.07
N LEU A 48 38.38 -24.71 3.95
CA LEU A 48 39.34 -23.60 3.99
C LEU A 48 38.88 -22.56 5.01
N ASP A 49 39.75 -22.20 5.93
CA ASP A 49 39.47 -21.22 6.97
C ASP A 49 40.18 -19.89 6.61
N LEU A 50 39.39 -18.94 6.10
CA LEU A 50 39.82 -17.57 5.81
C LEU A 50 39.17 -16.57 6.79
N ARG A 51 38.74 -17.03 7.97
CA ARG A 51 38.11 -16.16 8.96
C ARG A 51 39.08 -15.06 9.40
N ALA A 52 38.54 -13.84 9.43
CA ALA A 52 39.30 -12.64 9.77
C ALA A 52 40.51 -12.35 8.83
N ALA A 53 40.56 -12.96 7.65
CA ALA A 53 41.59 -12.61 6.67
C ALA A 53 41.28 -11.23 6.07
N ASP A 54 42.32 -10.39 5.95
CA ASP A 54 42.25 -9.14 5.19
C ASP A 54 42.47 -9.45 3.70
N LEU A 55 41.37 -9.55 2.96
CA LEU A 55 41.36 -9.73 1.51
C LEU A 55 40.82 -8.46 0.82
N SER A 56 40.81 -7.32 1.52
CA SER A 56 40.32 -6.06 1.01
C SER A 56 41.05 -5.64 -0.25
N ARG A 57 40.31 -5.21 -1.27
CA ARG A 57 40.81 -4.81 -2.60
C ARG A 57 41.61 -5.91 -3.32
N ALA A 58 41.59 -7.15 -2.82
CA ALA A 58 42.30 -8.24 -3.47
C ALA A 58 41.63 -8.53 -4.84
N ARG A 59 42.43 -8.54 -5.90
CA ARG A 59 42.05 -9.16 -7.15
C ARG A 59 42.28 -10.66 -6.99
N LEU A 60 41.22 -11.36 -6.75
CA LEU A 60 41.22 -12.83 -6.73
C LEU A 60 41.03 -13.39 -8.16
N ALA A 61 41.35 -12.59 -9.19
CA ALA A 61 41.35 -12.96 -10.59
C ALA A 61 42.70 -13.62 -10.95
N PRO A 62 42.81 -14.36 -12.05
CA PRO A 62 43.33 -15.70 -12.16
C PRO A 62 44.79 -15.82 -11.70
N LEU A 63 45.02 -16.66 -10.73
CA LEU A 63 46.32 -17.32 -10.57
C LEU A 63 46.43 -18.35 -11.68
N ALA A 64 46.98 -17.93 -12.83
CA ALA A 64 47.19 -18.81 -13.96
C ALA A 64 48.12 -19.95 -13.54
N GLY A 65 47.58 -21.16 -13.37
CA GLY A 65 48.37 -22.35 -13.19
C GLY A 65 47.81 -23.43 -12.27
N ASP A 66 46.87 -23.12 -11.35
CA ASP A 66 46.40 -24.09 -10.37
C ASP A 66 44.92 -24.43 -10.56
N ALA A 67 44.63 -25.57 -11.19
CA ALA A 67 43.27 -26.04 -11.51
C ALA A 67 42.40 -26.32 -10.27
N ALA A 68 42.96 -26.44 -9.09
CA ALA A 68 42.24 -26.70 -7.83
C ALA A 68 41.45 -25.48 -7.32
N TRP A 69 41.92 -24.27 -7.66
CA TRP A 69 41.40 -22.99 -7.15
C TRP A 69 40.69 -22.18 -8.22
N TRP A 70 40.80 -22.59 -9.47
CA TRP A 70 40.28 -21.89 -10.61
C TRP A 70 39.23 -22.71 -11.33
N ASP A 71 38.04 -22.22 -11.37
CA ASP A 71 36.99 -22.77 -12.23
C ASP A 71 37.20 -22.23 -13.64
N ALA A 72 37.78 -23.02 -14.52
CA ALA A 72 38.07 -22.64 -15.89
C ALA A 72 36.82 -22.40 -16.75
N GLU A 73 35.70 -23.05 -16.42
CA GLU A 73 34.45 -22.86 -17.13
C GLU A 73 33.81 -21.51 -16.75
N ARG A 74 33.94 -21.12 -15.48
CA ARG A 74 33.38 -19.89 -14.95
C ARG A 74 34.32 -18.71 -14.98
N GLN A 75 35.60 -18.96 -15.25
CA GLN A 75 36.65 -17.94 -15.19
C GLN A 75 36.73 -17.23 -13.83
N GLY A 76 36.54 -17.98 -12.74
CA GLY A 76 36.47 -17.48 -11.38
C GLY A 76 37.12 -18.38 -10.33
N LEU A 77 37.27 -17.84 -9.12
CA LEU A 77 37.87 -18.54 -8.00
C LEU A 77 36.95 -19.61 -7.41
N ASN A 78 37.43 -20.82 -7.12
CA ASN A 78 36.64 -21.86 -6.47
C ASN A 78 36.79 -21.80 -4.95
N LEU A 79 35.78 -21.25 -4.25
CA LEU A 79 35.70 -21.14 -2.81
C LEU A 79 34.50 -21.95 -2.25
N ALA A 80 34.11 -23.02 -2.93
CA ALA A 80 32.98 -23.85 -2.50
C ALA A 80 33.19 -24.40 -1.09
N GLY A 81 32.25 -24.16 -0.18
CA GLY A 81 32.31 -24.59 1.21
C GLY A 81 33.35 -23.88 2.06
N ALA A 82 33.96 -22.80 1.58
CA ALA A 82 34.96 -22.06 2.34
C ALA A 82 34.37 -21.37 3.57
N GLU A 83 35.13 -21.33 4.67
CA GLU A 83 34.80 -20.54 5.86
C GLU A 83 35.46 -19.16 5.74
N ILE A 84 34.64 -18.13 5.43
CA ILE A 84 35.10 -16.75 5.13
C ILE A 84 34.46 -15.76 6.13
N ALA A 85 33.85 -16.27 7.19
CA ALA A 85 33.14 -15.49 8.16
C ALA A 85 34.00 -14.39 8.80
N GLY A 86 33.48 -13.16 8.91
CA GLY A 86 34.15 -12.01 9.49
C GLY A 86 35.38 -11.53 8.73
N SER A 87 35.60 -12.00 7.50
CA SER A 87 36.71 -11.52 6.67
C SER A 87 36.46 -10.11 6.14
N ASP A 88 37.54 -9.39 5.85
CA ASP A 88 37.49 -8.12 5.12
C ASP A 88 37.64 -8.40 3.62
N LEU A 89 36.52 -8.15 2.90
CA LEU A 89 36.39 -8.30 1.45
C LEU A 89 36.04 -6.97 0.80
N GLU A 90 36.28 -5.83 1.46
CA GLU A 90 35.95 -4.52 0.93
C GLU A 90 36.57 -4.33 -0.46
N GLN A 91 35.66 -4.02 -1.45
CA GLN A 91 36.06 -3.83 -2.85
C GLN A 91 36.79 -5.05 -3.48
N ALA A 92 36.69 -6.24 -2.90
CA ALA A 92 37.26 -7.45 -3.48
C ALA A 92 36.59 -7.81 -4.81
N ASP A 93 37.35 -8.30 -5.78
CA ASP A 93 36.84 -8.82 -7.06
C ASP A 93 36.69 -10.35 -6.96
N LEU A 94 35.46 -10.79 -6.82
CA LEU A 94 34.99 -12.18 -6.77
C LEU A 94 34.16 -12.56 -7.99
N THR A 95 34.35 -11.83 -9.11
CA THR A 95 33.62 -12.06 -10.34
C THR A 95 33.78 -13.51 -10.81
N GLY A 96 32.63 -14.18 -11.12
CA GLY A 96 32.60 -15.56 -11.57
C GLY A 96 32.97 -16.60 -10.48
N ALA A 97 33.24 -16.19 -9.24
CA ALA A 97 33.64 -17.10 -8.18
C ALA A 97 32.57 -18.17 -7.89
N THR A 98 33.02 -19.38 -7.55
CA THR A 98 32.19 -20.46 -7.03
C THR A 98 32.22 -20.42 -5.50
N LEU A 99 31.16 -19.91 -4.89
CA LEU A 99 30.95 -19.74 -3.45
C LEU A 99 29.85 -20.68 -2.91
N LYS A 100 29.58 -21.75 -3.62
CA LYS A 100 28.52 -22.70 -3.22
C LYS A 100 28.75 -23.21 -1.81
N ARG A 101 27.74 -23.02 -0.91
CA ARG A 101 27.82 -23.38 0.51
C ARG A 101 28.94 -22.70 1.28
N ALA A 102 29.56 -21.64 0.76
CA ALA A 102 30.56 -20.87 1.50
C ALA A 102 29.85 -20.09 2.63
N ARG A 103 30.57 -19.88 3.74
CA ARG A 103 30.10 -19.12 4.88
C ARG A 103 30.80 -17.77 4.95
N LEU A 104 30.05 -16.71 4.68
CA LEU A 104 30.49 -15.31 4.71
C LEU A 104 29.76 -14.53 5.83
N THR A 105 29.30 -15.23 6.85
CA THR A 105 28.53 -14.64 7.95
C THR A 105 29.32 -13.49 8.59
N GLY A 106 28.77 -12.29 8.63
CA GLY A 106 29.39 -11.09 9.19
C GLY A 106 30.62 -10.60 8.44
N ALA A 107 30.87 -11.03 7.20
CA ALA A 107 31.95 -10.51 6.38
C ALA A 107 31.74 -9.04 6.03
N MET A 108 32.81 -8.26 5.95
CA MET A 108 32.84 -6.87 5.47
C MET A 108 33.14 -6.87 3.98
N ALA A 109 32.11 -6.77 3.12
CA ALA A 109 32.25 -6.91 1.68
C ALA A 109 31.62 -5.70 0.94
N ARG A 110 31.79 -4.51 1.51
CA ARG A 110 31.30 -3.27 0.89
C ARG A 110 31.87 -3.08 -0.51
N SER A 111 30.99 -2.78 -1.45
CA SER A 111 31.37 -2.55 -2.85
C SER A 111 32.15 -3.72 -3.49
N ALA A 112 32.13 -4.92 -2.91
CA ALA A 112 32.71 -6.11 -3.52
C ALA A 112 31.96 -6.53 -4.79
N ASP A 113 32.66 -7.17 -5.73
CA ASP A 113 32.08 -7.62 -6.99
C ASP A 113 31.94 -9.15 -7.00
N PHE A 114 30.70 -9.62 -6.85
CA PHE A 114 30.29 -11.02 -6.98
C PHE A 114 29.59 -11.30 -8.32
N SER A 115 29.72 -10.42 -9.32
CA SER A 115 29.03 -10.58 -10.60
C SER A 115 29.30 -11.95 -11.22
N ALA A 116 28.24 -12.58 -11.76
CA ALA A 116 28.27 -13.92 -12.35
C ALA A 116 28.77 -15.05 -11.41
N ALA A 117 28.94 -14.80 -10.12
CA ALA A 117 29.33 -15.82 -9.14
C ALA A 117 28.24 -16.88 -8.94
N LEU A 118 28.66 -18.07 -8.49
CA LEU A 118 27.78 -19.15 -8.06
C LEU A 118 27.72 -19.16 -6.52
N ILE A 119 26.61 -18.67 -5.97
CA ILE A 119 26.40 -18.50 -4.53
C ILE A 119 25.30 -19.40 -3.97
N GLU A 120 25.02 -20.53 -4.62
CA GLU A 120 23.99 -21.47 -4.16
C GLU A 120 24.25 -21.92 -2.71
N GLU A 121 23.20 -21.81 -1.87
CA GLU A 121 23.27 -22.18 -0.45
C GLU A 121 24.40 -21.45 0.34
N ALA A 122 24.95 -20.34 -0.20
CA ALA A 122 25.96 -19.55 0.52
C ALA A 122 25.31 -18.73 1.65
N ASP A 123 26.02 -18.58 2.77
CA ASP A 123 25.58 -17.89 3.97
C ASP A 123 26.25 -16.51 4.07
N PHE A 124 25.51 -15.46 3.73
CA PHE A 124 25.88 -14.04 3.87
C PHE A 124 25.19 -13.40 5.10
N GLY A 125 24.71 -14.19 6.03
CA GLY A 125 24.00 -13.66 7.19
C GLY A 125 24.78 -12.57 7.91
N LYS A 126 24.15 -11.42 8.21
CA LYS A 126 24.77 -10.27 8.89
C LYS A 126 26.00 -9.68 8.20
N ALA A 127 26.29 -10.03 6.96
CA ALA A 127 27.39 -9.45 6.22
C ALA A 127 27.08 -8.00 5.82
N ASP A 128 28.11 -7.17 5.76
CA ASP A 128 28.03 -5.82 5.19
C ASP A 128 28.38 -5.89 3.71
N LEU A 129 27.33 -5.84 2.89
CA LEU A 129 27.36 -5.95 1.43
C LEU A 129 26.89 -4.64 0.77
N SER A 130 26.93 -3.52 1.50
CA SER A 130 26.48 -2.23 0.99
C SER A 130 27.22 -1.87 -0.30
N GLY A 131 26.47 -1.53 -1.35
CA GLY A 131 27.02 -1.23 -2.68
C GLY A 131 27.65 -2.41 -3.40
N ALA A 132 27.56 -3.65 -2.90
CA ALA A 132 28.10 -4.82 -3.55
C ALA A 132 27.36 -5.17 -4.85
N ARG A 133 28.06 -5.79 -5.80
CA ARG A 133 27.51 -6.21 -7.09
C ARG A 133 27.30 -7.72 -7.14
N PHE A 134 26.06 -8.11 -7.36
CA PHE A 134 25.61 -9.49 -7.57
C PHE A 134 24.93 -9.65 -8.93
N THR A 135 25.36 -8.86 -9.93
CA THR A 135 24.72 -8.88 -11.27
C THR A 135 24.89 -10.25 -11.93
N GLY A 136 23.79 -10.86 -12.33
CA GLY A 136 23.80 -12.16 -13.01
C GLY A 136 24.26 -13.34 -12.16
N VAL A 137 24.26 -13.23 -10.84
CA VAL A 137 24.62 -14.36 -9.94
C VAL A 137 23.62 -15.51 -10.06
N THR A 138 24.09 -16.73 -9.82
CA THR A 138 23.25 -17.90 -9.58
C THR A 138 23.35 -18.26 -8.08
N GLY A 139 22.24 -18.07 -7.35
CA GLY A 139 22.26 -18.12 -5.89
C GLY A 139 20.98 -18.71 -5.28
N GLY A 140 20.49 -19.81 -5.84
CA GLY A 140 19.35 -20.50 -5.25
C GLY A 140 19.58 -20.82 -3.78
N GLN A 141 18.62 -20.50 -2.89
CA GLN A 141 18.68 -20.72 -1.44
C GLN A 141 19.86 -20.01 -0.72
N ALA A 142 20.49 -18.98 -1.31
CA ALA A 142 21.45 -18.14 -0.62
C ALA A 142 20.78 -17.42 0.56
N ASP A 143 21.49 -17.30 1.67
CA ASP A 143 21.00 -16.70 2.92
C ASP A 143 21.65 -15.33 3.15
N PHE A 144 20.85 -14.27 3.10
CA PHE A 144 21.21 -12.88 3.39
C PHE A 144 20.48 -12.37 4.65
N THR A 145 20.14 -13.28 5.57
CA THR A 145 19.41 -12.91 6.80
C THR A 145 20.15 -11.81 7.57
N GLU A 146 19.47 -10.70 7.84
CA GLU A 146 20.02 -9.55 8.57
C GLU A 146 21.24 -8.90 7.90
N ALA A 147 21.49 -9.16 6.61
CA ALA A 147 22.60 -8.53 5.88
C ALA A 147 22.31 -7.06 5.56
N MET A 148 23.35 -6.23 5.49
CA MET A 148 23.30 -4.86 4.99
C MET A 148 23.57 -4.89 3.49
N LEU A 149 22.59 -4.46 2.70
CA LEU A 149 22.55 -4.57 1.23
C LEU A 149 22.14 -3.23 0.57
N GLU A 150 22.31 -2.12 1.29
CA GLU A 150 21.98 -0.80 0.79
C GLU A 150 22.72 -0.52 -0.52
N ASP A 151 22.01 -0.04 -1.52
CA ASP A 151 22.52 0.21 -2.87
C ASP A 151 23.15 -1.01 -3.58
N ALA A 152 22.97 -2.22 -3.08
CA ALA A 152 23.48 -3.44 -3.72
C ALA A 152 22.75 -3.72 -5.04
N SER A 153 23.48 -4.28 -6.04
CA SER A 153 22.93 -4.61 -7.34
C SER A 153 22.77 -6.12 -7.52
N PHE A 154 21.53 -6.58 -7.63
CA PHE A 154 21.14 -7.96 -7.95
C PHE A 154 20.48 -8.05 -9.34
N ARG A 155 20.86 -7.18 -10.27
CA ARG A 155 20.28 -7.17 -11.61
C ARG A 155 20.46 -8.51 -12.30
N ASP A 156 19.38 -9.01 -12.89
CA ASP A 156 19.35 -10.28 -13.64
C ASP A 156 19.86 -11.50 -12.83
N ALA A 157 19.83 -11.42 -11.50
CA ALA A 157 20.26 -12.50 -10.60
C ALA A 157 19.21 -13.63 -10.54
N ALA A 158 19.68 -14.89 -10.46
CA ALA A 158 18.83 -16.06 -10.24
C ALA A 158 18.88 -16.46 -8.75
N LEU A 159 17.93 -15.95 -7.96
CA LEU A 159 17.90 -16.04 -6.49
C LEU A 159 16.65 -16.77 -5.98
N ARG A 160 16.27 -17.85 -6.65
CA ARG A 160 15.09 -18.63 -6.25
C ARG A 160 15.25 -19.16 -4.83
N PHE A 161 14.20 -18.97 -4.00
CA PHE A 161 14.18 -19.38 -2.59
C PHE A 161 15.28 -18.73 -1.74
N ALA A 162 15.91 -17.64 -2.20
CA ALA A 162 16.83 -16.91 -1.39
C ALA A 162 16.17 -16.33 -0.14
N ARG A 163 16.91 -16.21 0.94
CA ARG A 163 16.44 -15.71 2.22
C ARG A 163 17.04 -14.35 2.52
N LEU A 164 16.18 -13.33 2.65
CA LEU A 164 16.56 -11.96 2.96
C LEU A 164 15.74 -11.39 4.16
N PRO A 165 15.35 -12.22 5.15
CA PRO A 165 14.51 -11.69 6.22
C PRO A 165 15.31 -10.68 7.05
N ARG A 166 14.63 -9.56 7.38
CA ARG A 166 15.17 -8.46 8.19
C ARG A 166 16.47 -7.85 7.62
N SER A 167 16.75 -8.01 6.33
CA SER A 167 17.85 -7.34 5.66
C SER A 167 17.56 -5.86 5.39
N LEU A 168 18.63 -5.06 5.26
CA LEU A 168 18.57 -3.65 4.88
C LEU A 168 18.85 -3.54 3.38
N LEU A 169 17.83 -3.12 2.61
CA LEU A 169 17.83 -3.16 1.14
C LEU A 169 17.57 -1.78 0.52
N ASP A 170 17.71 -0.70 1.31
CA ASP A 170 17.42 0.64 0.80
C ASP A 170 18.18 0.92 -0.50
N GLY A 171 17.45 1.30 -1.54
CA GLY A 171 18.00 1.58 -2.86
C GLY A 171 18.51 0.38 -3.67
N ALA A 172 18.45 -0.85 -3.15
CA ALA A 172 18.92 -2.05 -3.85
C ALA A 172 18.19 -2.28 -5.18
N ASP A 173 18.90 -2.88 -6.16
CA ASP A 173 18.37 -3.10 -7.52
C ASP A 173 18.26 -4.59 -7.86
N PHE A 174 17.02 -5.11 -7.84
CA PHE A 174 16.64 -6.46 -8.26
C PHE A 174 15.98 -6.48 -9.64
N SER A 175 16.22 -5.48 -10.48
CA SER A 175 15.60 -5.42 -11.81
C SER A 175 15.95 -6.66 -12.63
N GLY A 176 14.92 -7.32 -13.19
CA GLY A 176 15.08 -8.53 -13.98
C GLY A 176 15.42 -9.81 -13.20
N ALA A 177 15.57 -9.75 -11.87
CA ALA A 177 15.95 -10.91 -11.07
C ALA A 177 14.82 -11.97 -10.99
N ASP A 178 15.21 -13.25 -10.91
CA ASP A 178 14.32 -14.37 -10.59
C ASP A 178 14.37 -14.65 -9.08
N LEU A 179 13.36 -14.17 -8.38
CA LEU A 179 13.18 -14.26 -6.92
C LEU A 179 12.03 -15.20 -6.54
N TRP A 180 11.69 -16.15 -7.41
CA TRP A 180 10.60 -17.07 -7.15
C TRP A 180 10.72 -17.75 -5.79
N GLY A 181 9.70 -17.61 -4.94
CA GLY A 181 9.63 -18.20 -3.60
C GLY A 181 10.64 -17.64 -2.59
N ALA A 182 11.32 -16.51 -2.88
CA ALA A 182 12.23 -15.86 -1.95
C ALA A 182 11.52 -15.28 -0.71
N ASP A 183 12.24 -15.12 0.39
CA ASP A 183 11.72 -14.62 1.66
C ASP A 183 12.36 -13.29 2.06
N PHE A 184 11.57 -12.23 2.07
CA PHE A 184 11.95 -10.87 2.49
C PHE A 184 11.25 -10.43 3.78
N THR A 185 10.71 -11.37 4.56
CA THR A 185 9.90 -11.05 5.74
C THR A 185 10.59 -10.03 6.65
N GLY A 186 9.89 -8.90 6.88
CA GLY A 186 10.36 -7.84 7.77
C GLY A 186 11.60 -7.09 7.29
N ALA A 187 12.02 -7.23 6.02
CA ALA A 187 13.11 -6.46 5.45
C ALA A 187 12.78 -4.98 5.31
N ASP A 188 13.80 -4.12 5.33
CA ASP A 188 13.70 -2.72 4.98
C ASP A 188 14.15 -2.53 3.52
N ALA A 189 13.17 -2.36 2.62
CA ALA A 189 13.36 -2.30 1.18
C ALA A 189 12.81 -0.98 0.60
N ASP A 190 13.05 0.14 1.31
CA ASP A 190 12.67 1.46 0.83
C ASP A 190 13.44 1.79 -0.48
N TYR A 191 12.79 2.42 -1.44
CA TYR A 191 13.33 2.73 -2.77
C TYR A 191 13.91 1.54 -3.56
N THR A 192 13.69 0.30 -3.13
CA THR A 192 14.17 -0.90 -3.84
C THR A 192 13.53 -1.04 -5.21
N ARG A 193 14.32 -1.47 -6.21
CA ARG A 193 13.86 -1.66 -7.59
C ARG A 193 13.66 -3.14 -7.89
N PHE A 194 12.41 -3.49 -8.27
CA PHE A 194 12.00 -4.83 -8.71
C PHE A 194 11.46 -4.81 -10.14
N ARG A 195 11.90 -3.89 -10.98
CA ARG A 195 11.39 -3.74 -12.34
C ARG A 195 11.56 -5.02 -13.17
N GLY A 196 10.44 -5.54 -13.68
CA GLY A 196 10.46 -6.75 -14.48
C GLY A 196 10.93 -8.01 -13.74
N ALA A 197 11.13 -7.95 -12.43
CA ALA A 197 11.54 -9.10 -11.63
C ALA A 197 10.42 -10.15 -11.54
N ARG A 198 10.82 -11.41 -11.38
CA ARG A 198 9.92 -12.53 -11.10
C ARG A 198 9.86 -12.77 -9.59
N LEU A 199 8.76 -12.33 -8.98
CA LEU A 199 8.47 -12.40 -7.54
C LEU A 199 7.28 -13.34 -7.27
N ASP A 200 7.06 -14.33 -8.13
CA ASP A 200 5.98 -15.27 -7.93
C ASP A 200 6.19 -16.06 -6.63
N GLU A 201 5.13 -16.19 -5.82
CA GLU A 201 5.14 -16.87 -4.52
C GLU A 201 6.14 -16.29 -3.49
N VAL A 202 6.68 -15.09 -3.72
CA VAL A 202 7.58 -14.41 -2.78
C VAL A 202 6.87 -14.07 -1.46
N ASN A 203 7.60 -14.13 -0.37
CA ASN A 203 7.12 -13.69 0.94
C ASN A 203 7.67 -12.28 1.25
N LEU A 204 6.78 -11.30 1.20
CA LEU A 204 7.02 -9.88 1.50
C LEU A 204 6.18 -9.41 2.71
N CYS A 205 5.78 -10.35 3.59
CA CYS A 205 5.00 -9.99 4.78
C CYS A 205 5.80 -9.03 5.69
N ASP A 206 5.11 -8.00 6.20
CA ASP A 206 5.65 -7.00 7.13
C ASP A 206 6.90 -6.25 6.60
N THR A 207 7.17 -6.31 5.29
CA THR A 207 8.31 -5.65 4.63
C THR A 207 8.01 -4.17 4.41
N ASN A 208 9.00 -3.31 4.63
CA ASN A 208 8.95 -1.92 4.21
C ASN A 208 9.31 -1.82 2.72
N LEU A 209 8.32 -1.51 1.89
CA LEU A 209 8.41 -1.35 0.43
C LEU A 209 8.02 0.07 0.02
N THR A 210 8.22 1.04 0.90
CA THR A 210 7.91 2.43 0.63
C THR A 210 8.73 2.90 -0.58
N HIS A 211 8.10 3.58 -1.54
CA HIS A 211 8.70 4.00 -2.80
C HIS A 211 9.26 2.88 -3.70
N ALA A 212 9.05 1.60 -3.37
CA ALA A 212 9.57 0.50 -4.19
C ALA A 212 8.97 0.51 -5.61
N ASP A 213 9.77 0.05 -6.59
CA ASP A 213 9.40 0.05 -8.00
C ASP A 213 9.20 -1.38 -8.53
N PHE A 214 7.93 -1.79 -8.66
CA PHE A 214 7.50 -3.08 -9.20
C PHE A 214 7.00 -3.00 -10.63
N GLU A 215 7.39 -1.96 -11.40
CA GLU A 215 6.90 -1.80 -12.76
C GLU A 215 7.18 -3.04 -13.62
N GLY A 216 6.10 -3.66 -14.14
CA GLY A 216 6.19 -4.87 -14.97
C GLY A 216 6.60 -6.15 -14.22
N ALA A 217 6.73 -6.15 -12.90
CA ALA A 217 7.08 -7.33 -12.11
C ALA A 217 5.96 -8.38 -12.08
N SER A 218 6.32 -9.66 -11.91
CA SER A 218 5.37 -10.74 -11.63
C SER A 218 5.33 -11.02 -10.12
N LEU A 219 4.17 -10.84 -9.51
CA LEU A 219 3.90 -11.04 -8.07
C LEU A 219 2.76 -12.08 -7.88
N THR A 220 2.66 -13.05 -8.79
CA THR A 220 1.61 -14.06 -8.74
C THR A 220 1.70 -14.86 -7.44
N LYS A 221 0.60 -14.90 -6.67
CA LYS A 221 0.53 -15.55 -5.35
C LYS A 221 1.54 -15.02 -4.32
N ALA A 222 2.07 -13.82 -4.52
CA ALA A 222 2.94 -13.18 -3.56
C ALA A 222 2.21 -12.90 -2.23
N ARG A 223 2.92 -13.02 -1.13
CA ARG A 223 2.43 -12.70 0.21
C ARG A 223 2.93 -11.32 0.61
N LEU A 224 2.02 -10.35 0.64
CA LEU A 224 2.29 -8.94 0.94
C LEU A 224 1.52 -8.47 2.20
N ALA A 225 1.06 -9.43 3.01
CA ALA A 225 0.27 -9.11 4.19
C ALA A 225 1.05 -8.21 5.16
N GLY A 226 0.44 -7.11 5.60
CA GLY A 226 1.06 -6.15 6.51
C GLY A 226 2.20 -5.31 5.92
N SER A 227 2.54 -5.46 4.64
CA SER A 227 3.63 -4.71 4.01
C SER A 227 3.32 -3.22 3.87
N ARG A 228 4.36 -2.37 3.88
CA ARG A 228 4.26 -0.93 3.64
C ARG A 228 4.60 -0.62 2.19
N LEU A 229 3.59 -0.44 1.36
CA LEU A 229 3.71 -0.12 -0.07
C LEU A 229 3.43 1.35 -0.38
N ARG A 230 3.66 2.25 0.59
CA ARG A 230 3.39 3.69 0.42
C ARG A 230 4.19 4.24 -0.75
N SER A 231 3.49 4.93 -1.65
CA SER A 231 4.09 5.52 -2.85
C SER A 231 4.78 4.50 -3.79
N ALA A 232 4.54 3.20 -3.62
CA ALA A 232 5.09 2.16 -4.49
C ALA A 232 4.50 2.25 -5.90
N LYS A 233 5.31 1.89 -6.91
CA LYS A 233 4.92 1.86 -8.31
C LYS A 233 4.63 0.42 -8.72
N LEU A 234 3.35 0.13 -9.00
CA LEU A 234 2.91 -1.21 -9.41
C LEU A 234 2.39 -1.25 -10.86
N SER A 235 2.65 -0.21 -11.65
CA SER A 235 2.13 -0.15 -13.03
C SER A 235 2.57 -1.36 -13.85
N GLY A 236 1.61 -2.08 -14.44
CA GLY A 236 1.87 -3.28 -15.23
C GLY A 236 2.32 -4.51 -14.43
N ALA A 237 2.35 -4.46 -13.11
CA ALA A 237 2.63 -5.62 -12.27
C ALA A 237 1.50 -6.67 -12.37
N LYS A 238 1.85 -7.95 -12.26
CA LYS A 238 0.89 -9.08 -12.21
C LYS A 238 0.75 -9.53 -10.75
N LEU A 239 -0.47 -9.43 -10.21
CA LEU A 239 -0.76 -9.70 -8.79
C LEU A 239 -1.75 -10.86 -8.61
N ASP A 240 -1.90 -11.73 -9.62
CA ASP A 240 -2.89 -12.81 -9.58
C ASP A 240 -2.75 -13.66 -8.31
N GLY A 241 -3.81 -13.69 -7.49
CA GLY A 241 -3.84 -14.46 -6.25
C GLY A 241 -2.95 -13.92 -5.12
N ALA A 242 -2.41 -12.70 -5.22
CA ALA A 242 -1.59 -12.10 -4.19
C ALA A 242 -2.41 -11.75 -2.93
N ASP A 243 -1.79 -11.86 -1.76
CA ASP A 243 -2.36 -11.48 -0.48
C ASP A 243 -1.82 -10.11 -0.03
N LEU A 244 -2.66 -9.09 -0.15
CA LEU A 244 -2.41 -7.70 0.25
C LEU A 244 -3.17 -7.33 1.54
N SER A 245 -3.53 -8.33 2.34
CA SER A 245 -4.30 -8.10 3.57
C SER A 245 -3.52 -7.21 4.54
N GLY A 246 -4.13 -6.12 4.99
CA GLY A 246 -3.48 -5.14 5.87
C GLY A 246 -2.35 -4.34 5.24
N ALA A 247 -2.10 -4.49 3.95
CA ALA A 247 -1.04 -3.73 3.28
C ALA A 247 -1.35 -2.23 3.21
N ASP A 248 -0.33 -1.39 3.40
CA ASP A 248 -0.46 0.05 3.25
C ASP A 248 -0.11 0.48 1.82
N LEU A 249 -1.14 0.64 0.99
CA LEU A 249 -1.07 1.10 -0.39
C LEU A 249 -1.27 2.62 -0.53
N SER A 250 -1.11 3.38 0.56
CA SER A 250 -1.32 4.83 0.53
C SER A 250 -0.40 5.51 -0.49
N ALA A 251 -0.98 6.37 -1.32
CA ALA A 251 -0.29 7.06 -2.42
C ALA A 251 0.37 6.13 -3.47
N ALA A 252 0.16 4.81 -3.42
CA ALA A 252 0.70 3.87 -4.40
C ALA A 252 0.01 4.01 -5.76
N THR A 253 0.73 3.64 -6.84
CA THR A 253 0.21 3.68 -8.21
C THR A 253 -0.18 2.27 -8.67
N LEU A 254 -1.50 2.02 -8.78
CA LEU A 254 -2.10 0.73 -9.15
C LEU A 254 -2.96 0.83 -10.43
N VAL A 255 -2.67 1.76 -11.30
CA VAL A 255 -3.53 2.09 -12.44
C VAL A 255 -3.68 0.88 -13.39
N ARG A 256 -4.96 0.56 -13.72
CA ARG A 256 -5.36 -0.50 -14.67
C ARG A 256 -4.88 -1.91 -14.30
N LEU A 257 -4.68 -2.19 -13.02
CA LEU A 257 -4.35 -3.54 -12.56
C LEU A 257 -5.60 -4.41 -12.44
N ASP A 258 -5.42 -5.72 -12.54
CA ASP A 258 -6.44 -6.69 -12.20
C ASP A 258 -6.12 -7.29 -10.82
N LEU A 259 -6.90 -6.89 -9.81
CA LEU A 259 -6.81 -7.39 -8.43
C LEU A 259 -8.01 -8.28 -8.08
N SER A 260 -8.76 -8.76 -9.07
CA SER A 260 -10.00 -9.52 -8.85
C SER A 260 -9.79 -10.84 -8.09
N SER A 261 -8.58 -11.39 -8.15
CA SER A 261 -8.18 -12.61 -7.43
C SER A 261 -7.41 -12.35 -6.14
N CYS A 262 -7.12 -11.06 -5.80
CA CYS A 262 -6.33 -10.69 -4.63
C CYS A 262 -7.16 -10.63 -3.34
N SER A 263 -6.51 -10.86 -2.20
CA SER A 263 -7.04 -10.47 -0.89
C SER A 263 -6.62 -9.02 -0.59
N LEU A 264 -7.62 -8.18 -0.28
CA LEU A 264 -7.42 -6.75 0.05
C LEU A 264 -7.96 -6.42 1.45
N ARG A 265 -8.15 -7.46 2.28
CA ARG A 265 -8.80 -7.30 3.60
C ARG A 265 -8.04 -6.29 4.45
N HIS A 266 -8.74 -5.25 4.89
CA HIS A 266 -8.17 -4.15 5.69
C HIS A 266 -6.97 -3.45 5.05
N ALA A 267 -6.80 -3.53 3.72
CA ALA A 267 -5.79 -2.74 3.03
C ALA A 267 -6.11 -1.24 3.12
N ARG A 268 -5.07 -0.41 3.09
CA ARG A 268 -5.13 1.06 3.18
C ARG A 268 -4.92 1.67 1.81
N PHE A 269 -5.72 2.66 1.42
CA PHE A 269 -5.71 3.26 0.07
C PHE A 269 -5.65 4.79 0.09
N ALA A 270 -5.28 5.43 1.21
CA ALA A 270 -5.29 6.88 1.31
C ALA A 270 -4.46 7.54 0.21
N GLY A 271 -5.11 8.25 -0.71
CA GLY A 271 -4.44 8.91 -1.83
C GLY A 271 -3.88 7.95 -2.89
N ALA A 272 -4.24 6.67 -2.90
CA ALA A 272 -3.81 5.71 -3.92
C ALA A 272 -4.39 6.06 -5.30
N TRP A 273 -3.61 5.79 -6.35
CA TRP A 273 -3.99 6.00 -7.75
C TRP A 273 -4.49 4.68 -8.33
N LEU A 274 -5.81 4.50 -8.35
CA LEU A 274 -6.48 3.23 -8.66
C LEU A 274 -7.15 3.20 -10.03
N ASN A 275 -7.21 4.30 -10.76
CA ASN A 275 -8.03 4.45 -11.97
C ASN A 275 -7.98 3.25 -12.92
N GLY A 276 -9.14 2.63 -13.15
CA GLY A 276 -9.26 1.47 -14.02
C GLY A 276 -8.84 0.15 -13.39
N THR A 277 -8.53 0.11 -12.10
CA THR A 277 -8.15 -1.11 -11.37
C THR A 277 -9.38 -1.94 -11.03
N ARG A 278 -9.33 -3.23 -11.36
CA ARG A 278 -10.45 -4.16 -11.22
C ARG A 278 -10.35 -4.93 -9.92
N PHE A 279 -11.33 -4.74 -9.04
CA PHE A 279 -11.58 -5.53 -7.84
C PHE A 279 -12.97 -5.21 -7.29
N ARG A 280 -13.42 -5.94 -6.28
CA ARG A 280 -14.72 -5.76 -5.64
C ARG A 280 -14.56 -5.24 -4.22
N ALA A 281 -15.51 -4.43 -3.76
CA ALA A 281 -15.54 -3.94 -2.39
C ALA A 281 -15.53 -5.08 -1.34
N ALA A 282 -16.15 -6.22 -1.66
CA ALA A 282 -16.16 -7.40 -0.80
C ALA A 282 -14.75 -7.97 -0.48
N GLN A 283 -13.75 -7.74 -1.34
CA GLN A 283 -12.37 -8.18 -1.10
C GLN A 283 -11.68 -7.35 -0.01
N ILE A 284 -12.12 -6.09 0.20
CA ILE A 284 -11.62 -5.22 1.29
C ILE A 284 -12.18 -5.71 2.64
N GLY A 285 -13.32 -6.39 2.62
CA GLY A 285 -14.05 -6.79 3.81
C GLY A 285 -15.00 -5.68 4.31
N GLU A 286 -15.15 -5.58 5.63
CA GLU A 286 -16.11 -4.62 6.20
C GLU A 286 -15.60 -3.18 6.14
N ALA A 287 -14.29 -2.95 6.25
CA ALA A 287 -13.68 -1.63 6.34
C ALA A 287 -12.25 -1.61 5.79
N VAL A 288 -11.78 -0.44 5.34
CA VAL A 288 -10.36 -0.18 5.06
C VAL A 288 -9.56 -0.14 6.37
N GLY A 289 -8.26 -0.36 6.28
CA GLY A 289 -7.37 -0.42 7.46
C GLY A 289 -7.44 0.84 8.30
N GLU A 290 -7.45 2.01 7.69
CA GLU A 290 -7.53 3.30 8.40
C GLU A 290 -8.84 3.47 9.18
N GLU A 291 -9.96 2.90 8.70
CA GLU A 291 -11.23 2.93 9.48
C GLU A 291 -11.12 2.03 10.71
N VAL A 292 -10.48 0.85 10.58
CA VAL A 292 -10.27 -0.10 11.68
C VAL A 292 -9.42 0.53 12.79
N ASP A 293 -8.40 1.29 12.41
CA ASP A 293 -7.49 1.95 13.35
C ASP A 293 -8.02 3.29 13.88
N GLY A 294 -9.21 3.72 13.42
CA GLY A 294 -9.82 4.98 13.85
C GLY A 294 -9.22 6.24 13.19
N GLU A 295 -8.42 6.09 12.17
CA GLU A 295 -7.81 7.18 11.39
C GLU A 295 -8.80 7.75 10.38
N TYR A 296 -9.88 8.38 10.85
CA TYR A 296 -11.05 8.73 10.02
C TYR A 296 -10.76 9.67 8.86
N GLU A 297 -9.78 10.58 8.97
CA GLU A 297 -9.41 11.47 7.84
C GLU A 297 -8.68 10.70 6.74
N ALA A 298 -7.76 9.81 7.11
CA ALA A 298 -7.09 8.91 6.16
C ALA A 298 -8.08 7.93 5.54
N ALA A 299 -8.97 7.32 6.35
CA ALA A 299 -10.04 6.44 5.87
C ALA A 299 -10.97 7.16 4.87
N LYS A 300 -11.28 8.43 5.11
CA LYS A 300 -12.06 9.26 4.17
C LYS A 300 -11.32 9.42 2.83
N ALA A 301 -9.99 9.62 2.85
CA ALA A 301 -9.19 9.69 1.63
C ALA A 301 -9.15 8.34 0.89
N SER A 302 -9.06 7.23 1.63
CA SER A 302 -9.15 5.87 1.07
C SER A 302 -10.48 5.64 0.36
N TYR A 303 -11.60 5.94 1.01
CA TYR A 303 -12.91 5.78 0.38
C TYR A 303 -13.12 6.72 -0.80
N LEU A 304 -12.48 7.90 -0.84
CA LEU A 304 -12.50 8.76 -2.02
C LEU A 304 -11.77 8.11 -3.21
N ALA A 305 -10.58 7.54 -2.98
CA ALA A 305 -9.84 6.83 -4.03
C ALA A 305 -10.62 5.62 -4.56
N LEU A 306 -11.26 4.86 -3.67
CA LEU A 306 -12.13 3.72 -4.03
C LEU A 306 -13.36 4.16 -4.83
N GLU A 307 -14.05 5.22 -4.41
CA GLU A 307 -15.20 5.80 -5.11
C GLU A 307 -14.84 6.19 -6.55
N GLN A 308 -13.76 6.95 -6.71
CA GLN A 308 -13.26 7.38 -8.02
C GLN A 308 -12.87 6.18 -8.91
N ASN A 309 -12.25 5.16 -8.34
CA ASN A 309 -11.93 3.94 -9.08
C ASN A 309 -13.18 3.20 -9.54
N PHE A 310 -14.14 2.95 -8.65
CA PHE A 310 -15.39 2.24 -8.97
C PHE A 310 -16.22 3.00 -10.00
N GLU A 311 -16.23 4.34 -9.95
CA GLU A 311 -16.82 5.17 -11.00
C GLU A 311 -16.09 4.98 -12.34
N SER A 312 -14.76 4.95 -12.34
CA SER A 312 -13.95 4.82 -13.55
C SER A 312 -14.13 3.48 -14.28
N ILE A 313 -14.46 2.41 -13.54
CA ILE A 313 -14.76 1.07 -14.11
C ILE A 313 -16.27 0.82 -14.30
N GLY A 314 -17.12 1.81 -14.01
CA GLY A 314 -18.59 1.72 -14.17
C GLY A 314 -19.29 0.91 -13.08
N SER A 315 -18.64 0.58 -11.97
CA SER A 315 -19.22 -0.18 -10.85
C SER A 315 -19.97 0.73 -9.87
N ARG A 316 -21.19 1.10 -10.24
CA ARG A 316 -21.99 2.14 -9.55
C ARG A 316 -22.39 1.76 -8.12
N ASP A 317 -22.72 0.50 -7.87
CA ASP A 317 -23.14 0.05 -6.54
C ASP A 317 -21.98 0.12 -5.54
N GLU A 318 -20.78 -0.26 -5.97
CA GLU A 318 -19.55 -0.21 -5.17
C GLU A 318 -19.09 1.23 -4.98
N ALA A 319 -19.21 2.09 -6.01
CA ALA A 319 -19.00 3.53 -5.87
C ALA A 319 -19.94 4.14 -4.83
N GLY A 320 -21.22 3.80 -4.87
CA GLY A 320 -22.20 4.21 -3.87
C GLY A 320 -21.87 3.71 -2.45
N TRP A 321 -21.35 2.48 -2.33
CA TRP A 321 -20.85 1.95 -1.06
C TRP A 321 -19.68 2.80 -0.53
N ALA A 322 -18.67 3.07 -1.36
CA ALA A 322 -17.50 3.86 -1.00
C ALA A 322 -17.89 5.30 -0.63
N TYR A 323 -18.81 5.92 -1.39
CA TYR A 323 -19.35 7.26 -1.10
C TYR A 323 -20.00 7.33 0.29
N ARG A 324 -20.87 6.37 0.65
CA ARG A 324 -21.51 6.35 1.98
C ARG A 324 -20.48 6.21 3.10
N ARG A 325 -19.50 5.30 2.92
CA ARG A 325 -18.41 5.12 3.89
C ARG A 325 -17.58 6.40 4.04
N ARG A 326 -17.22 7.04 2.94
CA ARG A 326 -16.51 8.33 2.94
C ARG A 326 -17.24 9.39 3.74
N ARG A 327 -18.55 9.54 3.50
CA ARG A 327 -19.40 10.50 4.24
C ARG A 327 -19.45 10.17 5.73
N ARG A 328 -19.57 8.89 6.07
CA ARG A 328 -19.56 8.43 7.46
C ARG A 328 -18.22 8.74 8.15
N MET A 329 -17.09 8.56 7.47
CA MET A 329 -15.75 8.90 8.00
C MET A 329 -15.64 10.40 8.26
N GLY A 330 -16.11 11.24 7.34
CA GLY A 330 -16.15 12.70 7.55
C GLY A 330 -16.92 13.10 8.80
N ARG A 331 -18.05 12.46 9.08
CA ARG A 331 -18.84 12.68 10.30
C ARG A 331 -18.12 12.23 11.56
N LEU A 332 -17.51 11.03 11.54
CA LEU A 332 -16.76 10.51 12.69
C LEU A 332 -15.57 11.42 13.02
N HIS A 333 -14.84 11.85 11.99
CA HIS A 333 -13.75 12.82 12.13
C HIS A 333 -14.21 14.14 12.74
N ALA A 334 -15.35 14.70 12.26
CA ALA A 334 -15.94 15.90 12.84
C ALA A 334 -16.34 15.71 14.32
N GLY A 335 -16.76 14.50 14.69
CA GLY A 335 -17.04 14.14 16.09
C GLY A 335 -15.78 14.14 16.96
N VAL A 336 -14.67 13.63 16.47
CA VAL A 336 -13.37 13.69 17.17
C VAL A 336 -12.92 15.14 17.32
N GLN A 337 -12.94 15.93 16.24
CA GLN A 337 -12.60 17.36 16.28
C GLN A 337 -13.50 18.17 17.24
N PHE A 338 -14.80 17.84 17.32
CA PHE A 338 -15.71 18.44 18.27
C PHE A 338 -15.28 18.16 19.71
N HIS A 339 -14.90 16.91 20.00
CA HIS A 339 -14.45 16.50 21.35
C HIS A 339 -13.13 17.19 21.75
N GLU A 340 -12.20 17.30 20.81
CA GLU A 340 -10.94 18.02 20.98
C GLU A 340 -11.18 19.51 21.25
N ALA A 341 -11.99 20.18 20.41
CA ALA A 341 -12.37 21.59 20.60
C ALA A 341 -13.06 21.83 21.94
N TRP A 342 -13.91 20.89 22.38
CA TRP A 342 -14.56 20.95 23.72
C TRP A 342 -13.53 20.87 24.85
N ARG A 343 -12.60 19.92 24.75
CA ARG A 343 -11.52 19.74 25.76
C ARG A 343 -10.63 20.98 25.83
N ASP A 344 -10.29 21.55 24.67
CA ASP A 344 -9.40 22.70 24.54
C ASP A 344 -10.12 24.04 24.76
N ARG A 345 -11.43 24.01 25.09
CA ARG A 345 -12.31 25.17 25.30
C ARG A 345 -12.41 26.13 24.11
N ASP A 346 -12.15 25.64 22.90
CA ASP A 346 -12.35 26.42 21.66
C ASP A 346 -13.84 26.49 21.30
N ARG A 347 -14.50 27.58 21.70
CA ARG A 347 -15.93 27.79 21.45
C ARG A 347 -16.26 27.87 19.93
N GLY A 348 -15.36 28.42 19.13
CA GLY A 348 -15.53 28.51 17.67
C GLY A 348 -15.46 27.12 17.02
N GLY A 349 -14.49 26.32 17.41
CA GLY A 349 -14.35 24.93 16.99
C GLY A 349 -15.53 24.08 17.38
N VAL A 350 -16.00 24.18 18.64
CA VAL A 350 -17.18 23.45 19.14
C VAL A 350 -18.41 23.73 18.28
N LEU A 351 -18.71 24.99 17.97
CA LEU A 351 -19.85 25.34 17.14
C LEU A 351 -19.71 24.82 15.71
N ARG A 352 -18.53 25.01 15.09
CA ARG A 352 -18.28 24.62 13.69
C ARG A 352 -18.31 23.10 13.49
N HIS A 353 -17.61 22.36 14.35
CA HIS A 353 -17.54 20.89 14.25
C HIS A 353 -18.81 20.22 14.73
N GLY A 354 -19.45 20.78 15.78
CA GLY A 354 -20.74 20.33 16.28
C GLY A 354 -21.86 20.47 15.24
N TYR A 355 -21.92 21.62 14.55
CA TYR A 355 -22.89 21.81 13.44
C TYR A 355 -22.66 20.81 12.32
N ARG A 356 -21.40 20.62 11.87
CA ARG A 356 -21.06 19.64 10.83
C ARG A 356 -21.47 18.22 11.21
N TRP A 357 -21.11 17.81 12.42
CA TRP A 357 -21.46 16.48 12.93
C TRP A 357 -22.97 16.27 12.97
N LEU A 358 -23.73 17.26 13.47
CA LEU A 358 -25.19 17.19 13.56
C LEU A 358 -25.85 17.20 12.18
N ALA A 359 -25.38 18.06 11.28
CA ALA A 359 -25.90 18.15 9.92
C ALA A 359 -25.69 16.85 9.15
N ASP A 360 -24.48 16.28 9.19
CA ASP A 360 -24.17 15.00 8.52
C ASP A 360 -24.98 13.84 9.13
N ARG A 361 -25.18 13.83 10.45
CA ARG A 361 -26.03 12.83 11.11
C ARG A 361 -27.49 12.94 10.70
N PHE A 362 -27.96 14.17 10.55
CA PHE A 362 -29.35 14.42 10.09
C PHE A 362 -29.54 13.94 8.63
N VAL A 363 -28.61 14.23 7.73
CA VAL A 363 -28.66 13.78 6.34
C VAL A 363 -28.59 12.26 6.24
N GLU A 364 -27.74 11.60 7.03
CA GLU A 364 -27.66 10.13 7.10
C GLU A 364 -28.99 9.53 7.57
N TRP A 365 -29.59 10.09 8.62
CA TRP A 365 -30.88 9.65 9.13
C TRP A 365 -32.00 9.84 8.10
N LEU A 366 -31.97 10.97 7.40
CA LEU A 366 -33.01 11.39 6.47
C LEU A 366 -33.06 10.51 5.20
N CYS A 367 -31.93 10.32 4.54
CA CYS A 367 -31.90 9.70 3.22
C CYS A 367 -30.65 8.86 2.92
N ASP A 368 -29.83 8.57 3.90
CA ASP A 368 -28.55 7.86 3.72
C ASP A 368 -27.69 8.50 2.62
N TYR A 369 -27.53 9.81 2.71
CA TYR A 369 -26.80 10.62 1.71
C TYR A 369 -27.36 10.55 0.28
N GLY A 370 -28.66 10.30 0.15
CA GLY A 370 -29.33 10.22 -1.15
C GLY A 370 -29.40 8.82 -1.76
N GLU A 371 -29.09 7.79 -0.99
CA GLU A 371 -29.06 6.40 -1.46
C GLU A 371 -30.28 5.56 -1.04
N SER A 372 -31.06 6.00 -0.04
CA SER A 372 -32.12 5.19 0.54
C SER A 372 -33.50 5.84 0.47
N LEU A 373 -34.35 5.34 -0.43
CA LEU A 373 -35.74 5.71 -0.48
C LEU A 373 -36.51 5.29 0.77
N SER A 374 -36.20 4.11 1.33
CA SER A 374 -36.90 3.62 2.52
C SER A 374 -36.66 4.49 3.75
N ARG A 375 -35.43 5.04 3.90
CA ARG A 375 -35.13 6.00 4.98
C ARG A 375 -35.88 7.31 4.77
N LEU A 376 -36.01 7.77 3.51
CA LEU A 376 -36.76 8.98 3.18
C LEU A 376 -38.25 8.82 3.50
N PHE A 377 -38.86 7.70 3.12
CA PHE A 377 -40.28 7.41 3.51
C PHE A 377 -40.43 7.33 5.02
N ARG A 378 -39.50 6.71 5.74
CA ARG A 378 -39.54 6.69 7.21
C ARG A 378 -39.44 8.10 7.79
N ALA A 379 -38.60 8.98 7.23
CA ALA A 379 -38.46 10.36 7.67
C ALA A 379 -39.76 11.14 7.45
N PHE A 380 -40.43 10.95 6.29
CA PHE A 380 -41.77 11.51 6.04
C PHE A 380 -42.77 11.08 7.12
N ALA A 381 -42.85 9.78 7.40
CA ALA A 381 -43.78 9.25 8.39
C ALA A 381 -43.54 9.82 9.79
N VAL A 382 -42.24 9.85 10.22
CA VAL A 382 -41.84 10.40 11.54
C VAL A 382 -42.22 11.89 11.61
N LEU A 383 -41.93 12.69 10.59
CA LEU A 383 -42.21 14.11 10.61
C LEU A 383 -43.72 14.38 10.62
N ILE A 384 -44.53 13.61 9.88
CA ILE A 384 -45.98 13.70 9.93
C ILE A 384 -46.50 13.51 11.36
N VAL A 385 -46.01 12.48 12.06
CA VAL A 385 -46.40 12.20 13.45
C VAL A 385 -45.93 13.32 14.40
N VAL A 386 -44.68 13.79 14.24
CA VAL A 386 -44.15 14.88 15.07
C VAL A 386 -44.98 16.18 14.89
N PHE A 387 -45.25 16.58 13.67
CA PHE A 387 -46.03 17.79 13.43
C PHE A 387 -47.48 17.62 13.86
N ALA A 388 -48.10 16.45 13.68
CA ALA A 388 -49.41 16.16 14.24
C ALA A 388 -49.48 16.36 15.75
N GLY A 389 -48.43 15.84 16.47
CA GLY A 389 -48.29 16.07 17.91
C GLY A 389 -48.14 17.56 18.29
N LEU A 390 -47.33 18.30 17.52
CA LEU A 390 -47.13 19.74 17.74
C LEU A 390 -48.43 20.52 17.50
N PHE A 391 -49.23 20.16 16.48
CA PHE A 391 -50.54 20.75 16.26
C PHE A 391 -51.51 20.45 17.40
N GLY A 392 -51.49 19.22 17.93
CA GLY A 392 -52.27 18.86 19.10
C GLY A 392 -51.88 19.67 20.35
N LEU A 393 -50.57 19.89 20.57
CA LEU A 393 -50.10 20.71 21.71
C LEU A 393 -50.48 22.19 21.57
N THR A 394 -50.50 22.74 20.39
CA THR A 394 -50.88 24.15 20.16
C THR A 394 -52.38 24.38 20.25
N GLY A 395 -53.21 23.34 20.09
CA GLY A 395 -54.66 23.46 20.07
C GLY A 395 -55.17 24.39 18.94
N GLY A 396 -54.37 24.61 17.92
CA GLY A 396 -54.64 25.61 16.89
C GLY A 396 -55.31 25.07 15.62
N LEU A 397 -55.73 23.81 15.57
CA LEU A 397 -56.50 23.24 14.49
C LEU A 397 -57.97 23.16 14.87
N ILE A 398 -58.82 23.88 14.15
CA ILE A 398 -60.24 23.99 14.46
C ILE A 398 -61.04 23.44 13.26
N PRO A 399 -61.90 22.41 13.47
CA PRO A 399 -62.85 21.95 12.44
C PRO A 399 -63.85 23.01 12.08
N GLU A 400 -64.22 23.11 10.81
CA GLU A 400 -65.24 24.07 10.34
C GLU A 400 -66.57 23.81 11.03
N GLY A 401 -67.15 24.86 11.64
CA GLY A 401 -68.38 24.79 12.36
C GLY A 401 -68.35 24.39 13.83
N SER A 402 -67.17 23.92 14.35
CA SER A 402 -67.07 23.48 15.76
C SER A 402 -66.73 24.58 16.74
N GLY A 403 -66.01 25.62 16.33
CA GLY A 403 -65.51 26.68 17.19
C GLY A 403 -64.51 26.25 18.29
N ALA A 404 -64.19 24.94 18.41
CA ALA A 404 -63.29 24.36 19.38
C ALA A 404 -62.17 23.59 18.71
N PRO A 405 -60.97 23.55 19.32
CA PRO A 405 -59.82 22.77 18.80
C PRO A 405 -60.13 21.28 18.68
N THR A 406 -59.62 20.64 17.62
CA THR A 406 -59.62 19.17 17.53
C THR A 406 -58.38 18.57 18.19
N TYR A 407 -58.61 17.52 18.96
CA TYR A 407 -57.56 16.64 19.53
C TYR A 407 -57.71 15.23 18.98
N ASN A 408 -58.54 15.03 17.98
CA ASN A 408 -58.67 13.73 17.33
C ASN A 408 -57.38 13.41 16.56
N ALA A 409 -56.77 12.29 16.90
CA ALA A 409 -55.50 11.86 16.32
C ALA A 409 -55.58 11.70 14.77
N LEU A 410 -56.72 11.25 14.25
CA LEU A 410 -56.91 11.08 12.81
C LEU A 410 -56.95 12.43 12.08
N ASP A 411 -57.63 13.44 12.65
CA ASP A 411 -57.70 14.79 12.10
C ASP A 411 -56.31 15.43 12.06
N LEU A 412 -55.57 15.33 13.16
CA LEU A 412 -54.20 15.86 13.30
C LEU A 412 -53.22 15.20 12.33
N LEU A 413 -53.30 13.87 12.19
CA LEU A 413 -52.43 13.11 11.26
C LEU A 413 -52.81 13.42 9.81
N SER A 414 -54.10 13.44 9.49
CA SER A 414 -54.57 13.74 8.13
C SER A 414 -54.20 15.16 7.69
N TYR A 415 -54.35 16.14 8.58
CA TYR A 415 -53.93 17.51 8.32
C TYR A 415 -52.43 17.60 8.10
N SER A 416 -51.63 16.99 9.00
CA SER A 416 -50.19 16.98 8.90
C SER A 416 -49.70 16.28 7.62
N ALA A 417 -50.29 15.14 7.26
CA ALA A 417 -49.90 14.40 6.06
C ALA A 417 -50.16 15.21 4.79
N LEU A 418 -51.36 15.79 4.65
CA LEU A 418 -51.74 16.58 3.49
C LEU A 418 -50.93 17.88 3.38
N ASN A 419 -50.75 18.61 4.48
CA ASN A 419 -49.91 19.82 4.50
C ASN A 419 -48.46 19.54 4.09
N MET A 420 -47.93 18.39 4.50
CA MET A 420 -46.55 17.97 4.11
C MET A 420 -46.44 17.61 2.62
N MET A 421 -47.49 17.06 2.02
CA MET A 421 -47.47 16.64 0.62
C MET A 421 -47.83 17.78 -0.36
N THR A 422 -48.67 18.71 0.06
CA THR A 422 -49.21 19.78 -0.83
C THR A 422 -48.55 21.13 -0.62
N ALA A 423 -47.82 21.29 0.52
CA ALA A 423 -47.24 22.57 0.96
C ALA A 423 -48.26 23.75 1.11
N ASN A 424 -49.51 23.45 1.05
CA ASN A 424 -50.62 24.37 1.32
C ASN A 424 -51.51 23.80 2.43
N PRO A 425 -52.12 24.64 3.27
CA PRO A 425 -53.10 24.16 4.23
C PRO A 425 -54.19 23.35 3.49
N PRO A 426 -54.41 22.09 3.86
CA PRO A 426 -55.37 21.25 3.16
C PRO A 426 -56.80 21.72 3.40
N GLU A 427 -57.61 21.77 2.36
CA GLU A 427 -59.06 22.07 2.46
C GLU A 427 -59.83 20.80 2.87
N ILE A 428 -59.60 20.33 4.11
CA ILE A 428 -60.28 19.16 4.69
C ILE A 428 -61.28 19.53 5.79
N GLY A 429 -61.76 20.77 5.77
CA GLY A 429 -62.69 21.25 6.80
C GLY A 429 -62.02 21.52 8.16
N ILE A 430 -60.69 21.63 8.20
CA ILE A 430 -59.91 21.98 9.41
C ILE A 430 -59.05 23.20 9.09
N LYS A 431 -59.19 24.27 9.90
CA LYS A 431 -58.45 25.51 9.69
C LYS A 431 -57.43 25.76 10.78
N PRO A 432 -56.17 26.18 10.42
CA PRO A 432 -55.18 26.58 11.39
C PRO A 432 -55.50 27.96 11.93
N VAL A 433 -55.50 28.09 13.25
CA VAL A 433 -55.79 29.33 13.96
C VAL A 433 -54.67 29.66 14.95
N GLY A 434 -54.28 30.92 14.98
CA GLY A 434 -53.21 31.39 15.86
C GLY A 434 -51.85 31.50 15.20
N ARG A 435 -51.01 32.42 15.72
CA ARG A 435 -49.69 32.72 15.13
C ARG A 435 -48.73 31.53 15.14
N VAL A 436 -48.71 30.76 16.23
CA VAL A 436 -47.82 29.61 16.39
C VAL A 436 -48.22 28.49 15.43
N THR A 437 -49.50 28.17 15.33
CA THR A 437 -50.00 27.12 14.43
C THR A 437 -49.72 27.46 12.96
N ASN A 438 -49.97 28.71 12.55
CA ASN A 438 -49.66 29.16 11.21
C ASN A 438 -48.17 29.12 10.88
N LEU A 439 -47.30 29.44 11.85
CA LEU A 439 -45.87 29.29 11.67
C LEU A 439 -45.46 27.79 11.50
N LEU A 440 -46.03 26.89 12.30
CA LEU A 440 -45.81 25.44 12.19
C LEU A 440 -46.30 24.91 10.81
N VAL A 441 -47.44 25.36 10.32
CA VAL A 441 -47.98 25.00 8.99
C VAL A 441 -46.98 25.42 7.91
N GLY A 442 -46.47 26.65 7.95
CA GLY A 442 -45.49 27.14 6.98
C GLY A 442 -44.14 26.35 7.04
N VAL A 443 -43.64 26.10 8.25
CA VAL A 443 -42.41 25.29 8.44
C VAL A 443 -42.61 23.86 7.93
N GLN A 444 -43.72 23.23 8.22
CA GLN A 444 -44.02 21.88 7.76
C GLN A 444 -44.16 21.83 6.24
N GLY A 445 -44.89 22.76 5.62
CA GLY A 445 -45.02 22.83 4.17
C GLY A 445 -43.67 23.02 3.46
N GLY A 446 -42.83 23.94 3.97
CA GLY A 446 -41.49 24.13 3.47
C GLY A 446 -40.62 22.86 3.61
N THR A 447 -40.74 22.14 4.73
CA THR A 447 -40.06 20.84 4.94
C THR A 447 -40.55 19.80 3.92
N GLY A 448 -41.83 19.76 3.63
CA GLY A 448 -42.44 18.87 2.63
C GLY A 448 -41.88 19.11 1.23
N ILE A 449 -41.77 20.37 0.79
CA ILE A 449 -41.16 20.73 -0.51
C ILE A 449 -39.72 20.21 -0.60
N VAL A 450 -38.91 20.42 0.44
CA VAL A 450 -37.50 19.95 0.47
C VAL A 450 -37.44 18.43 0.37
N LEU A 451 -38.31 17.72 1.12
CA LEU A 451 -38.33 16.25 1.10
C LEU A 451 -38.80 15.69 -0.24
N MET A 452 -39.79 16.31 -0.89
CA MET A 452 -40.23 15.93 -2.23
C MET A 452 -39.14 16.17 -3.28
N GLY A 453 -38.39 17.27 -3.17
CA GLY A 453 -37.22 17.53 -4.01
C GLY A 453 -36.14 16.45 -3.82
N LEU A 454 -35.83 16.07 -2.57
CA LEU A 454 -34.93 14.97 -2.24
C LEU A 454 -35.46 13.63 -2.76
N PHE A 455 -36.74 13.36 -2.67
CA PHE A 455 -37.36 12.16 -3.24
C PHE A 455 -37.14 12.07 -4.75
N GLY A 456 -37.39 13.15 -5.49
CA GLY A 456 -37.13 13.23 -6.93
C GLY A 456 -35.65 13.01 -7.25
N PHE A 457 -34.72 13.58 -6.45
CA PHE A 457 -33.28 13.40 -6.60
C PHE A 457 -32.84 11.95 -6.37
N VAL A 458 -33.26 11.33 -5.26
CA VAL A 458 -32.94 9.93 -4.91
C VAL A 458 -33.53 8.96 -5.95
N LEU A 459 -34.77 9.20 -6.39
CA LEU A 459 -35.40 8.40 -7.42
C LEU A 459 -34.68 8.55 -8.76
N GLY A 460 -34.36 9.78 -9.17
CA GLY A 460 -33.59 10.04 -10.38
C GLY A 460 -32.21 9.38 -10.40
N ASN A 461 -31.52 9.41 -9.29
CA ASN A 461 -30.24 8.68 -9.14
C ASN A 461 -30.43 7.17 -9.26
N ARG A 462 -31.51 6.62 -8.73
CA ARG A 462 -31.79 5.18 -8.77
C ARG A 462 -32.27 4.69 -10.14
N LEU A 463 -33.00 5.52 -10.88
CA LEU A 463 -33.43 5.21 -12.25
C LEU A 463 -32.32 5.35 -13.30
N ARG A 464 -31.28 6.13 -12.98
CA ARG A 464 -30.08 6.24 -13.83
C ARG A 464 -29.06 5.10 -13.61
N ARG A 465 -29.25 4.28 -12.60
CA ARG A 465 -28.45 3.08 -12.29
C ARG A 465 -29.02 1.83 -12.96
#